data_9bb0f68e1c89258b11c4a6a3589bf500
#
_entry.id   9bb0f68e1c89258b11c4a6a3589bf500
#
_cell.length_a   1.000
_cell.length_b   1.000
_cell.length_c   1.000
_cell.angle_alpha   90.00
_cell.angle_beta   90.00
_cell.angle_gamma   90.00
#
_symmetry.space_group_name_H-M   'P 1'
#
loop_
_entity.id
_entity.type
_entity.pdbx_description
1 polymer ?
#
loop_
_entity_poly.entity_id
_entity_poly.type
_entity_poly.pdbx_seq_one_letter_code
_entity_poly.pdbx_strand_id
1 'polypeptide(L)'
;MAKTIYTIITTYYPRHSFGITKEVSTKAFSDKQTAEEYFRNNIVEKVEKFGYDKNEICLPLETSYYNLRENFRDEALDDWFEIQIFETMLD
;
A
#
# COMPACT_ATOMS: atom_id res chain seq x y z
N MET A 1 -17.36 -6.17 -24.13
CA MET A 1 -15.94 -5.85 -24.03
C MET A 1 -15.48 -5.90 -22.56
N ALA A 2 -14.44 -6.64 -22.30
CA ALA A 2 -13.91 -6.73 -20.96
C ALA A 2 -13.25 -5.39 -20.55
N LYS A 3 -13.47 -4.98 -19.33
CA LYS A 3 -12.86 -3.77 -18.76
C LYS A 3 -12.06 -4.17 -17.54
N THR A 4 -10.86 -3.66 -17.44
CA THR A 4 -10.00 -3.94 -16.30
C THR A 4 -9.98 -2.74 -15.35
N ILE A 5 -10.16 -3.02 -14.07
CA ILE A 5 -10.08 -2.00 -13.01
C ILE A 5 -8.95 -2.39 -12.07
N TYR A 6 -8.15 -1.40 -11.71
CA TYR A 6 -7.03 -1.56 -10.78
C TYR A 6 -7.39 -0.88 -9.47
N THR A 7 -7.55 -1.67 -8.42
CA THR A 7 -7.94 -1.16 -7.10
C THR A 7 -6.76 -1.23 -6.15
N ILE A 8 -6.43 -0.10 -5.55
CA ILE A 8 -5.37 -0.01 -4.56
C ILE A 8 -6.01 0.07 -3.19
N ILE A 9 -5.66 -0.87 -2.33
CA ILE A 9 -6.16 -0.94 -0.96
C ILE A 9 -5.01 -0.65 -0.02
N THR A 10 -5.18 0.41 0.77
CA THR A 10 -4.22 0.79 1.80
C THR A 10 -4.84 0.46 3.15
N THR A 11 -4.15 -0.37 3.94
CA THR A 11 -4.58 -0.73 5.27
C THR A 11 -3.59 -0.18 6.28
N TYR A 12 -4.08 0.63 7.20
CA TYR A 12 -3.28 1.17 8.28
C TYR A 12 -3.69 0.49 9.58
N TYR A 13 -2.70 0.01 10.33
CA TYR A 13 -2.90 -0.65 11.61
C TYR A 13 -2.45 0.32 12.71
N PRO A 14 -3.40 1.04 13.32
CA PRO A 14 -3.04 2.06 14.30
C PRO A 14 -2.59 1.49 15.63
N ARG A 15 -1.80 2.28 16.32
CA ARG A 15 -1.28 1.97 17.66
C ARG A 15 -2.40 2.11 18.69
N HIS A 16 -2.49 1.15 19.62
CA HIS A 16 -3.38 1.24 20.80
C HIS A 16 -4.81 1.63 20.48
N SER A 17 -5.38 1.07 19.45
CA SER A 17 -6.73 1.41 19.05
C SER A 17 -7.75 0.60 19.84
N PHE A 18 -8.38 1.23 20.83
CA PHE A 18 -9.48 0.60 21.53
C PHE A 18 -10.70 0.53 20.59
N GLY A 19 -11.03 -0.68 20.16
CA GLY A 19 -12.17 -0.91 19.29
C GLY A 19 -11.94 -0.69 17.80
N ILE A 20 -10.81 -0.08 17.40
CA ILE A 20 -10.44 0.10 15.99
C ILE A 20 -9.22 -0.76 15.73
N THR A 21 -9.36 -1.79 14.91
CA THR A 21 -8.26 -2.69 14.63
C THR A 21 -7.46 -2.28 13.40
N LYS A 22 -8.09 -1.55 12.48
CA LYS A 22 -7.43 -1.09 11.26
C LYS A 22 -8.28 -0.06 10.55
N GLU A 23 -7.62 0.77 9.73
CA GLU A 23 -8.28 1.72 8.84
C GLU A 23 -7.98 1.31 7.41
N VAL A 24 -9.02 1.22 6.59
CA VAL A 24 -8.89 0.78 5.20
C VAL A 24 -9.33 1.91 4.28
N SER A 25 -8.52 2.21 3.28
CA SER A 25 -8.91 3.13 2.21
C SER A 25 -8.67 2.48 0.87
N THR A 26 -9.51 2.83 -0.10
CA THR A 26 -9.43 2.26 -1.44
C THR A 26 -9.40 3.34 -2.49
N LYS A 27 -8.74 3.06 -3.61
CA LYS A 27 -8.73 3.93 -4.77
C LYS A 27 -8.70 3.08 -6.03
N ALA A 28 -9.57 3.40 -6.97
CA ALA A 28 -9.68 2.63 -8.21
C ALA A 28 -9.26 3.44 -9.42
N PHE A 29 -8.61 2.76 -10.37
CA PHE A 29 -8.14 3.36 -11.63
C PHE A 29 -8.49 2.45 -12.79
N SER A 30 -8.73 3.03 -13.95
CA SER A 30 -8.94 2.28 -15.18
C SER A 30 -7.64 2.09 -15.97
N ASP A 31 -6.60 2.85 -15.63
CA ASP A 31 -5.31 2.81 -16.31
C ASP A 31 -4.25 2.18 -15.42
N LYS A 32 -3.61 1.14 -15.95
CA LYS A 32 -2.61 0.37 -15.21
C LYS A 32 -1.42 1.24 -14.77
N GLN A 33 -0.91 2.05 -15.70
CA GLN A 33 0.26 2.88 -15.41
C GLN A 33 -0.05 3.89 -14.30
N THR A 34 -1.20 4.53 -14.36
CA THR A 34 -1.64 5.48 -13.35
C THR A 34 -1.77 4.80 -11.99
N ALA A 35 -2.35 3.60 -11.97
CA ALA A 35 -2.49 2.83 -10.75
C ALA A 35 -1.14 2.48 -10.14
N GLU A 36 -0.19 2.02 -10.97
CA GLU A 36 1.14 1.64 -10.50
C GLU A 36 1.90 2.86 -9.96
N GLU A 37 1.79 4.00 -10.62
CA GLU A 37 2.42 5.23 -10.15
C GLU A 37 1.83 5.67 -8.80
N TYR A 38 0.51 5.60 -8.66
CA TYR A 38 -0.14 5.91 -7.41
C TYR A 38 0.32 4.97 -6.29
N PHE A 39 0.38 3.68 -6.60
CA PHE A 39 0.83 2.66 -5.65
C PHE A 39 2.24 2.99 -5.13
N ARG A 40 3.18 3.25 -6.03
CA ARG A 40 4.58 3.54 -5.66
C ARG A 40 4.72 4.86 -4.93
N ASN A 41 4.10 5.91 -5.44
CA ASN A 41 4.18 7.24 -4.82
C ASN A 41 3.56 7.26 -3.43
N ASN A 42 2.45 6.54 -3.25
CA ASN A 42 1.79 6.44 -1.97
C ASN A 42 2.66 5.71 -0.93
N ILE A 43 3.37 4.66 -1.37
CA ILE A 43 4.31 3.94 -0.51
C ILE A 43 5.43 4.88 -0.04
N VAL A 44 6.06 5.59 -0.97
CA VAL A 44 7.15 6.52 -0.65
C VAL A 44 6.68 7.57 0.35
N GLU A 45 5.55 8.20 0.08
CA GLU A 45 5.00 9.24 0.95
C GLU A 45 4.74 8.71 2.36
N LYS A 46 4.13 7.54 2.48
CA LYS A 46 3.81 6.96 3.79
C LYS A 46 5.04 6.48 4.54
N VAL A 47 6.01 5.91 3.84
CA VAL A 47 7.28 5.49 4.46
C VAL A 47 7.98 6.70 5.09
N GLU A 48 8.02 7.82 4.37
CA GLU A 48 8.61 9.04 4.90
C GLU A 48 7.86 9.58 6.13
N LYS A 49 6.53 9.48 6.13
CA LYS A 49 5.72 9.88 7.27
C LYS A 49 6.01 9.04 8.50
N PHE A 50 6.38 7.78 8.32
CA PHE A 50 6.75 6.89 9.42
C PHE A 50 8.19 7.12 9.89
N GLY A 51 8.93 8.02 9.23
CA GLY A 51 10.28 8.37 9.63
C GLY A 51 11.38 7.50 9.05
N TYR A 52 11.07 6.69 8.05
CA TYR A 52 12.06 5.84 7.38
C TYR A 52 12.60 6.49 6.12
N ASP A 53 13.80 6.08 5.72
CA ASP A 53 14.45 6.57 4.52
C ASP A 53 13.83 5.91 3.28
N LYS A 54 13.32 6.75 2.37
CA LYS A 54 12.73 6.27 1.12
C LYS A 54 13.72 5.46 0.27
N ASN A 55 15.01 5.71 0.42
CA ASN A 55 16.04 5.01 -0.34
C ASN A 55 16.23 3.55 0.12
N GLU A 56 15.66 3.20 1.26
CA GLU A 56 15.71 1.84 1.79
C GLU A 56 14.44 1.03 1.48
N ILE A 57 13.55 1.61 0.69
CA ILE A 57 12.33 0.90 0.27
C ILE A 57 12.69 -0.22 -0.69
N CYS A 58 12.28 -1.42 -0.36
CA CYS A 58 12.44 -2.59 -1.21
C CYS A 58 11.14 -2.80 -1.99
N LEU A 59 11.14 -2.39 -3.26
CA LEU A 59 9.95 -2.41 -4.09
C LEU A 59 10.28 -2.92 -5.49
N PRO A 60 10.25 -4.24 -5.69
CA PRO A 60 10.50 -4.83 -7.01
C PRO A 60 9.55 -4.31 -8.08
N LEU A 61 9.98 -4.33 -9.34
CA LEU A 61 9.22 -3.76 -10.45
C LEU A 61 7.81 -4.28 -10.60
N GLU A 62 7.59 -5.55 -10.38
CA GLU A 62 6.29 -6.18 -10.60
C GLU A 62 5.56 -6.52 -9.29
N THR A 63 5.93 -5.87 -8.20
CA THR A 63 5.25 -6.14 -6.94
C THR A 63 3.85 -5.54 -6.94
N SER A 64 2.93 -6.27 -6.34
CA SER A 64 1.54 -5.83 -6.13
C SER A 64 1.21 -5.64 -4.65
N TYR A 65 2.21 -5.77 -3.78
CA TYR A 65 2.02 -5.73 -2.34
C TYR A 65 3.22 -5.09 -1.65
N TYR A 66 2.96 -4.27 -0.63
CA TYR A 66 4.00 -3.69 0.19
C TYR A 66 3.57 -3.70 1.66
N ASN A 67 4.48 -4.07 2.54
CA ASN A 67 4.25 -4.07 3.98
C ASN A 67 5.44 -3.42 4.67
N LEU A 68 5.16 -2.37 5.46
CA LEU A 68 6.20 -1.59 6.12
C LEU A 68 7.06 -2.42 7.07
N ARG A 69 6.43 -3.26 7.89
CA ARG A 69 7.15 -4.07 8.86
C ARG A 69 8.05 -5.11 8.19
N GLU A 70 7.58 -5.69 7.09
CA GLU A 70 8.37 -6.66 6.34
C GLU A 70 9.56 -6.00 5.66
N ASN A 71 9.35 -4.81 5.07
CA ASN A 71 10.42 -4.10 4.37
C ASN A 71 11.57 -3.74 5.29
N PHE A 72 11.27 -3.17 6.46
CA PHE A 72 12.28 -2.69 7.39
C PHE A 72 12.61 -3.68 8.49
N ARG A 73 11.95 -4.83 8.48
CA ARG A 73 12.15 -5.91 9.46
C ARG A 73 12.04 -5.43 10.90
N ASP A 74 11.11 -4.54 11.15
CA ASP A 74 10.91 -3.95 12.46
C ASP A 74 9.58 -4.44 13.05
N GLU A 75 9.61 -5.59 13.70
CA GLU A 75 8.43 -6.17 14.34
C GLU A 75 8.01 -5.44 15.60
N ALA A 76 8.85 -4.53 16.09
CA ALA A 76 8.54 -3.73 17.27
C ALA A 76 7.68 -2.51 16.94
N LEU A 77 7.40 -2.25 15.68
CA LEU A 77 6.52 -1.14 15.28
C LEU A 77 5.12 -1.33 15.85
N ASP A 78 4.66 -0.32 16.58
CA ASP A 78 3.32 -0.32 17.16
C ASP A 78 2.25 0.00 16.14
N ASP A 79 2.59 0.80 15.15
CA ASP A 79 1.71 1.13 14.03
C ASP A 79 2.45 0.89 12.71
N TRP A 80 1.70 0.50 11.69
CA TRP A 80 2.28 0.16 10.41
C TRP A 80 1.19 0.13 9.34
N PHE A 81 1.59 0.01 8.10
CA PHE A 81 0.64 -0.03 6.98
C PHE A 81 1.04 -1.07 5.95
N GLU A 82 0.06 -1.46 5.16
CA GLU A 82 0.30 -2.27 3.96
C GLU A 82 -0.54 -1.72 2.82
N ILE A 83 -0.04 -1.86 1.60
CA ILE A 83 -0.71 -1.41 0.40
C ILE A 83 -0.70 -2.56 -0.61
N GLN A 84 -1.84 -2.79 -1.24
CA GLN A 84 -1.96 -3.85 -2.23
C GLN A 84 -2.73 -3.34 -3.44
N ILE A 85 -2.31 -3.77 -4.63
CA ILE A 85 -3.00 -3.46 -5.87
C ILE A 85 -3.64 -4.73 -6.42
N PHE A 86 -4.91 -4.62 -6.78
CA PHE A 86 -5.69 -5.73 -7.34
C PHE A 86 -6.14 -5.39 -8.73
N GLU A 87 -6.04 -6.37 -9.61
CA GLU A 87 -6.54 -6.26 -10.97
C GLU A 87 -7.82 -7.06 -11.07
N THR A 88 -8.92 -6.42 -11.50
CA THR A 88 -10.21 -7.06 -11.65
C THR A 88 -10.73 -6.83 -13.05
N MET A 89 -11.10 -7.90 -13.71
CA MET A 89 -11.69 -7.83 -15.04
C MET A 89 -13.22 -7.85 -14.94
N LEU A 90 -13.84 -6.87 -15.56
CA LEU A 90 -15.30 -6.74 -15.60
C LEU A 90 -15.78 -7.05 -17.01
N ASP A 91 -16.73 -7.94 -17.12
CA ASP A 91 -17.32 -8.29 -18.41
C ASP A 91 -18.38 -7.28 -18.84
#